data_b130c4c00be5fae4ea7b789d89a60c4c
#
_entry.id   b130c4c00be5fae4ea7b789d89a60c4c
#
_cell.length_a   1.000
_cell.length_b   1.000
_cell.length_c   1.000
_cell.angle_alpha   90.00
_cell.angle_beta   90.00
_cell.angle_gamma   90.00
#
_symmetry.space_group_name_H-M   'P 1'
#
loop_
_entity.id
_entity.type
_entity.pdbx_description
1 polymer ?
#
loop_
_entity_poly.entity_id
_entity_poly.type
_entity_poly.pdbx_seq_one_letter_code
_entity_poly.pdbx_strand_id
1 'polypeptide(L)'
;AYAGHVLTPFFSDGSDAEVYWVGFSDSFSDQGIVLEEWLEKGADLQKEFDSVIPCKSHSQLAWVRVRDVAKAPLSTGVVDFAGCSWLPGATQEKMAAADAEMNKFLDQFEITARVYRWYPMQGNPADGSDFYQARWHDSLAAKGRDNDLYVRNGGVQLEHKLYDPMMKCFGGPSALYTAVGGSE
;
A
#
# COMPACT_ATOMS: atom_id res chain seq x y z
N ALA A 1 -11.60 11.12 9.15
CA ALA A 1 -11.90 11.37 7.72
C ALA A 1 -11.79 10.08 6.92
N TYR A 2 -12.46 10.01 5.75
CA TYR A 2 -12.38 8.88 4.81
C TYR A 2 -11.82 9.36 3.47
N ALA A 3 -10.87 8.62 2.90
CA ALA A 3 -10.32 8.88 1.58
C ALA A 3 -10.36 7.61 0.75
N GLY A 4 -10.94 7.68 -0.44
CA GLY A 4 -11.04 6.56 -1.38
C GLY A 4 -10.07 6.68 -2.54
N HIS A 5 -9.55 5.54 -3.00
CA HIS A 5 -8.72 5.45 -4.19
C HIS A 5 -9.17 4.27 -5.04
N VAL A 6 -9.22 4.50 -6.34
CA VAL A 6 -9.33 3.44 -7.32
C VAL A 6 -7.94 3.09 -7.80
N LEU A 7 -7.59 1.80 -7.77
CA LEU A 7 -6.33 1.28 -8.23
C LEU A 7 -6.57 0.40 -9.46
N THR A 8 -5.95 0.76 -10.57
CA THR A 8 -6.01 -0.03 -11.81
C THR A 8 -4.67 -0.74 -12.01
N PRO A 9 -4.61 -2.07 -12.01
CA PRO A 9 -3.38 -2.82 -12.26
C PRO A 9 -2.71 -2.38 -13.56
N PHE A 10 -1.40 -2.14 -13.50
CA PHE A 10 -0.60 -1.68 -14.65
C PHE A 10 0.53 -2.65 -14.97
N PHE A 11 1.40 -2.96 -14.00
CA PHE A 11 2.29 -4.11 -14.07
C PHE A 11 1.67 -5.21 -13.21
N SER A 12 1.21 -6.27 -13.83
CA SER A 12 0.43 -7.33 -13.19
C SER A 12 1.02 -8.69 -13.51
N ASP A 13 0.93 -9.59 -12.56
CA ASP A 13 1.31 -11.00 -12.69
C ASP A 13 0.17 -11.88 -13.21
N GLY A 14 -0.90 -11.28 -13.73
CA GLY A 14 -2.08 -11.99 -14.22
C GLY A 14 -3.18 -12.16 -13.16
N SER A 15 -3.21 -11.32 -12.13
CA SER A 15 -4.35 -11.27 -11.20
C SER A 15 -5.65 -11.00 -11.95
N ASP A 16 -6.73 -11.71 -11.58
CA ASP A 16 -8.06 -11.58 -12.21
C ASP A 16 -8.79 -10.27 -11.86
N ALA A 17 -8.22 -9.45 -10.99
CA ALA A 17 -8.84 -8.19 -10.59
C ALA A 17 -8.54 -7.10 -11.61
N GLU A 18 -9.59 -6.55 -12.21
CA GLU A 18 -9.49 -5.42 -13.14
C GLU A 18 -9.27 -4.09 -12.38
N VAL A 19 -9.74 -4.02 -11.15
CA VAL A 19 -9.66 -2.81 -10.31
C VAL A 19 -9.74 -3.19 -8.83
N TYR A 20 -9.11 -2.36 -7.98
CA TYR A 20 -9.27 -2.42 -6.54
C TYR A 20 -9.81 -1.08 -6.03
N TRP A 21 -10.76 -1.13 -5.10
CA TRP A 21 -11.15 0.01 -4.30
C TRP A 21 -10.41 -0.03 -2.97
N VAL A 22 -9.71 1.04 -2.61
CA VAL A 22 -9.02 1.15 -1.34
C VAL A 22 -9.52 2.37 -0.59
N GLY A 23 -10.13 2.14 0.57
CA GLY A 23 -10.58 3.19 1.47
C GLY A 23 -9.68 3.31 2.68
N PHE A 24 -9.29 4.54 3.02
CA PHE A 24 -8.50 4.87 4.19
C PHE A 24 -9.34 5.59 5.22
N SER A 25 -9.23 5.18 6.48
CA SER A 25 -9.78 5.88 7.65
C SER A 25 -8.67 6.06 8.68
N ASP A 26 -8.78 7.08 9.53
CA ASP A 26 -7.78 7.38 10.56
C ASP A 26 -7.81 6.35 11.70
N SER A 27 -8.94 5.68 11.89
CA SER A 27 -9.12 4.63 12.89
C SER A 27 -10.13 3.58 12.44
N PHE A 28 -10.12 2.41 13.10
CA PHE A 28 -11.16 1.40 12.91
C PHE A 28 -12.55 1.88 13.36
N SER A 29 -12.61 2.77 14.35
CA SER A 29 -13.87 3.39 14.78
C SER A 29 -14.45 4.27 13.69
N ASP A 30 -13.62 5.12 13.05
CA ASP A 30 -14.06 5.95 11.92
C ASP A 30 -14.49 5.09 10.73
N GLN A 31 -13.75 4.02 10.45
CA GLN A 31 -14.13 3.07 9.42
C GLN A 31 -15.47 2.41 9.72
N GLY A 32 -15.72 2.02 10.98
CA GLY A 32 -17.00 1.45 11.42
C GLY A 32 -18.15 2.38 11.14
N ILE A 33 -18.03 3.66 11.50
CA ILE A 33 -19.06 4.69 11.25
C ILE A 33 -19.36 4.82 9.75
N VAL A 34 -18.32 4.88 8.92
CA VAL A 34 -18.48 4.99 7.46
C VAL A 34 -19.16 3.75 6.89
N LEU A 35 -18.82 2.56 7.36
CA LEU A 35 -19.44 1.32 6.91
C LEU A 35 -20.90 1.20 7.36
N GLU A 36 -21.21 1.59 8.59
CA GLU A 36 -22.62 1.65 9.05
C GLU A 36 -23.44 2.61 8.21
N GLU A 37 -22.92 3.80 7.93
CA GLU A 37 -23.60 4.79 7.07
C GLU A 37 -23.78 4.26 5.64
N TRP A 38 -22.79 3.54 5.10
CA TRP A 38 -22.89 2.90 3.80
C TRP A 38 -23.98 1.82 3.78
N LEU A 39 -24.03 0.97 4.79
CA LEU A 39 -25.06 -0.08 4.90
C LEU A 39 -26.47 0.49 5.07
N GLU A 40 -26.60 1.61 5.78
CA GLU A 40 -27.90 2.25 6.01
C GLU A 40 -28.40 3.05 4.80
N LYS A 41 -27.52 3.79 4.12
CA LYS A 41 -27.90 4.79 3.11
C LYS A 41 -27.35 4.50 1.71
N GLY A 42 -26.39 3.59 1.57
CA GLY A 42 -25.65 3.35 0.34
C GLY A 42 -26.29 2.35 -0.63
N ALA A 43 -27.46 1.79 -0.32
CA ALA A 43 -28.04 0.68 -1.10
C ALA A 43 -28.24 0.97 -2.59
N ASP A 44 -28.64 2.19 -2.96
CA ASP A 44 -28.82 2.56 -4.37
C ASP A 44 -27.47 2.79 -5.07
N LEU A 45 -26.53 3.42 -4.38
CA LEU A 45 -25.14 3.56 -4.88
C LEU A 45 -24.46 2.20 -5.02
N GLN A 46 -24.70 1.26 -4.08
CA GLN A 46 -24.16 -0.10 -4.20
C GLN A 46 -24.66 -0.80 -5.46
N LYS A 47 -25.94 -0.65 -5.82
CA LYS A 47 -26.47 -1.20 -7.09
C LYS A 47 -25.82 -0.59 -8.32
N GLU A 48 -25.53 0.71 -8.29
CA GLU A 48 -24.81 1.38 -9.38
C GLU A 48 -23.37 0.83 -9.48
N PHE A 49 -22.67 0.71 -8.36
CA PHE A 49 -21.34 0.08 -8.31
C PHE A 49 -21.37 -1.35 -8.85
N ASP A 50 -22.28 -2.18 -8.38
CA ASP A 50 -22.38 -3.59 -8.78
C ASP A 50 -22.69 -3.76 -10.27
N SER A 51 -23.33 -2.76 -10.89
CA SER A 51 -23.60 -2.76 -12.33
C SER A 51 -22.35 -2.53 -13.19
N VAL A 52 -21.31 -1.93 -12.62
CA VAL A 52 -20.07 -1.56 -13.30
C VAL A 52 -18.87 -2.39 -12.77
N ILE A 53 -18.77 -2.53 -11.46
CA ILE A 53 -17.66 -3.20 -10.79
C ILE A 53 -18.22 -4.07 -9.65
N PRO A 54 -18.57 -5.34 -9.91
CA PRO A 54 -19.00 -6.24 -8.86
C PRO A 54 -17.83 -6.61 -7.95
N CYS A 55 -17.83 -6.10 -6.72
CA CYS A 55 -16.81 -6.44 -5.72
C CYS A 55 -16.98 -7.90 -5.26
N LYS A 56 -15.96 -8.73 -5.51
CA LYS A 56 -15.98 -10.17 -5.16
C LYS A 56 -15.56 -10.43 -3.72
N SER A 57 -14.78 -9.54 -3.12
CA SER A 57 -14.23 -9.71 -1.77
C SER A 57 -13.95 -8.36 -1.12
N HIS A 58 -13.98 -8.37 0.21
CA HIS A 58 -13.59 -7.22 1.02
C HIS A 58 -12.57 -7.68 2.06
N SER A 59 -11.55 -6.87 2.27
CA SER A 59 -10.54 -7.09 3.32
C SER A 59 -10.37 -5.84 4.15
N GLN A 60 -10.20 -6.02 5.46
CA GLN A 60 -9.86 -4.94 6.37
C GLN A 60 -8.39 -5.07 6.75
N LEU A 61 -7.65 -3.98 6.64
CA LEU A 61 -6.22 -3.93 6.87
C LEU A 61 -5.91 -2.80 7.86
N ALA A 62 -5.06 -3.09 8.85
CA ALA A 62 -4.40 -2.04 9.61
C ALA A 62 -3.21 -1.52 8.81
N TRP A 63 -3.01 -0.22 8.74
CA TRP A 63 -1.88 0.35 8.04
C TRP A 63 -0.95 1.11 8.99
N VAL A 64 0.35 0.98 8.71
CA VAL A 64 1.41 1.67 9.44
C VAL A 64 2.25 2.45 8.43
N ARG A 65 2.48 3.71 8.73
CA ARG A 65 3.37 4.57 7.95
C ARG A 65 4.82 4.25 8.31
N VAL A 66 5.57 3.72 7.33
CA VAL A 66 7.01 3.43 7.47
C VAL A 66 7.84 4.62 7.05
N ARG A 67 7.42 5.30 5.97
CA ARG A 67 8.05 6.49 5.44
C ARG A 67 7.01 7.44 4.88
N ASP A 68 7.11 8.69 5.26
CA ASP A 68 6.38 9.79 4.65
C ASP A 68 7.36 10.86 4.19
N VAL A 69 7.04 11.50 3.10
CA VAL A 69 7.75 12.67 2.60
C VAL A 69 6.78 13.84 2.63
N ALA A 70 7.23 15.00 3.11
CA ALA A 70 6.40 16.20 3.23
C ALA A 70 5.96 16.69 1.83
N LYS A 71 4.82 16.20 1.36
CA LYS A 71 4.23 16.55 0.07
C LYS A 71 2.72 16.61 0.17
N ALA A 72 2.11 17.21 -0.86
CA ALA A 72 0.65 17.23 -1.03
C ALA A 72 0.02 15.82 -0.95
N PRO A 73 -1.26 15.73 -0.58
CA PRO A 73 -1.99 14.46 -0.62
C PRO A 73 -1.86 13.76 -1.97
N LEU A 74 -1.84 12.43 -1.93
CA LEU A 74 -1.74 11.60 -3.12
C LEU A 74 -3.07 11.65 -3.89
N SER A 75 -3.14 12.40 -4.98
CA SER A 75 -4.32 12.46 -5.86
C SER A 75 -4.27 11.42 -6.97
N THR A 76 -3.12 11.26 -7.60
CA THR A 76 -2.87 10.27 -8.65
C THR A 76 -1.42 9.81 -8.59
N GLY A 77 -1.11 8.63 -9.11
CA GLY A 77 0.25 8.12 -9.21
C GLY A 77 0.31 6.61 -9.37
N VAL A 78 1.36 6.02 -8.82
CA VAL A 78 1.62 4.57 -8.91
C VAL A 78 1.86 4.02 -7.52
N VAL A 79 1.28 2.89 -7.23
CA VAL A 79 1.57 2.10 -6.03
C VAL A 79 2.11 0.73 -6.41
N ASP A 80 3.17 0.31 -5.77
CA ASP A 80 3.74 -1.03 -5.86
C ASP A 80 3.40 -1.81 -4.60
N PHE A 81 2.99 -3.06 -4.77
CA PHE A 81 2.71 -3.96 -3.67
C PHE A 81 3.73 -5.10 -3.62
N ALA A 82 4.04 -5.55 -2.42
CA ALA A 82 4.75 -6.80 -2.18
C ALA A 82 4.09 -7.51 -1.02
N GLY A 83 3.69 -8.76 -1.21
CA GLY A 83 3.24 -9.64 -0.15
C GLY A 83 4.44 -10.16 0.64
N CYS A 84 4.42 -10.05 1.95
CA CYS A 84 5.56 -10.38 2.81
C CYS A 84 5.16 -11.35 3.93
N SER A 85 6.11 -12.22 4.29
CA SER A 85 5.98 -13.14 5.43
C SER A 85 7.13 -12.93 6.42
N TRP A 86 6.81 -13.05 7.72
CA TRP A 86 7.80 -12.96 8.77
C TRP A 86 8.70 -14.19 8.81
N LEU A 87 9.97 -13.98 9.05
CA LEU A 87 10.92 -15.06 9.33
C LEU A 87 11.13 -15.26 10.84
N PRO A 88 11.51 -16.47 11.28
CA PRO A 88 11.79 -16.73 12.68
C PRO A 88 12.83 -15.76 13.26
N GLY A 89 12.53 -15.18 14.42
CA GLY A 89 13.39 -14.20 15.09
C GLY A 89 13.25 -12.75 14.63
N ALA A 90 12.32 -12.46 13.73
CA ALA A 90 11.87 -11.11 13.44
C ALA A 90 11.21 -10.49 14.67
N THR A 91 11.50 -9.22 14.94
CA THR A 91 10.84 -8.42 15.98
C THR A 91 10.53 -7.03 15.46
N GLN A 92 9.53 -6.39 16.06
CA GLN A 92 9.18 -5.01 15.70
C GLN A 92 10.36 -4.03 15.92
N GLU A 93 11.15 -4.26 16.97
CA GLU A 93 12.32 -3.43 17.26
C GLU A 93 13.38 -3.51 16.15
N LYS A 94 13.72 -4.75 15.72
CA LYS A 94 14.65 -4.97 14.61
C LYS A 94 14.13 -4.35 13.32
N MET A 95 12.83 -4.50 13.05
CA MET A 95 12.20 -3.93 11.88
C MET A 95 12.25 -2.39 11.90
N ALA A 96 11.93 -1.78 13.04
CA ALA A 96 12.01 -0.33 13.19
C ALA A 96 13.44 0.21 13.01
N ALA A 97 14.46 -0.53 13.50
CA ALA A 97 15.85 -0.18 13.28
C ALA A 97 16.25 -0.27 11.79
N ALA A 98 15.82 -1.32 11.10
CA ALA A 98 16.03 -1.49 9.66
C ALA A 98 15.35 -0.38 8.84
N ASP A 99 14.10 -0.05 9.20
CA ASP A 99 13.36 1.05 8.57
C ASP A 99 14.05 2.40 8.75
N ALA A 100 14.59 2.66 9.94
CA ALA A 100 15.31 3.89 10.20
C ALA A 100 16.61 4.00 9.37
N GLU A 101 17.34 2.88 9.17
CA GLU A 101 18.53 2.84 8.32
C GLU A 101 18.17 3.00 6.85
N MET A 102 17.14 2.30 6.37
CA MET A 102 16.64 2.43 5.00
C MET A 102 16.13 3.85 4.73
N ASN A 103 15.41 4.46 5.65
CA ASN A 103 14.90 5.83 5.48
C ASN A 103 16.04 6.85 5.36
N LYS A 104 17.15 6.70 6.12
CA LYS A 104 18.34 7.54 5.96
C LYS A 104 18.95 7.41 4.57
N PHE A 105 19.03 6.19 4.04
CA PHE A 105 19.49 5.95 2.68
C PHE A 105 18.57 6.62 1.66
N LEU A 106 17.26 6.47 1.78
CA LEU A 106 16.28 7.06 0.87
C LEU A 106 16.34 8.60 0.92
N ASP A 107 16.56 9.19 2.09
CA ASP A 107 16.71 10.64 2.27
C ASP A 107 18.01 11.14 1.64
N GLN A 108 19.11 10.41 1.83
CA GLN A 108 20.43 10.76 1.27
C GLN A 108 20.40 10.87 -0.25
N PHE A 109 19.61 10.04 -0.92
CA PHE A 109 19.49 10.01 -2.38
C PHE A 109 18.21 10.66 -2.90
N GLU A 110 17.51 11.43 -2.07
CA GLU A 110 16.29 12.18 -2.44
C GLU A 110 15.21 11.31 -3.10
N ILE A 111 15.13 10.03 -2.71
CA ILE A 111 14.09 9.11 -3.15
C ILE A 111 12.77 9.51 -2.51
N THR A 112 11.74 9.71 -3.32
CA THR A 112 10.49 10.36 -2.90
C THR A 112 9.34 9.39 -2.63
N ALA A 113 9.58 8.09 -2.70
CA ALA A 113 8.58 7.08 -2.40
C ALA A 113 8.07 7.19 -0.96
N ARG A 114 6.75 7.09 -0.78
CA ARG A 114 6.11 6.87 0.52
C ARG A 114 5.96 5.39 0.73
N VAL A 115 6.19 4.90 1.95
CA VAL A 115 6.14 3.47 2.27
C VAL A 115 5.19 3.22 3.41
N TYR A 116 4.28 2.29 3.20
CA TYR A 116 3.32 1.82 4.19
C TYR A 116 3.41 0.31 4.32
N ARG A 117 3.06 -0.22 5.50
CA ARG A 117 2.77 -1.63 5.71
C ARG A 117 1.31 -1.80 6.07
N TRP A 118 0.69 -2.79 5.44
CA TRP A 118 -0.70 -3.13 5.61
C TRP A 118 -0.82 -4.52 6.19
N TYR A 119 -1.41 -4.63 7.36
CA TYR A 119 -1.57 -5.87 8.11
C TYR A 119 -3.01 -6.36 8.01
N PRO A 120 -3.26 -7.58 7.46
CA PRO A 120 -4.59 -8.15 7.40
C PRO A 120 -5.22 -8.30 8.78
N MET A 121 -6.44 -7.78 8.93
CA MET A 121 -7.23 -7.88 10.16
C MET A 121 -8.45 -8.77 9.96
N GLN A 122 -9.17 -8.61 8.83
CA GLN A 122 -10.33 -9.39 8.44
C GLN A 122 -10.28 -9.65 6.93
N GLY A 123 -10.91 -10.74 6.46
CA GLY A 123 -10.92 -11.10 5.06
C GLY A 123 -9.51 -11.48 4.57
N ASN A 124 -8.96 -12.55 5.10
CA ASN A 124 -7.58 -12.98 4.82
C ASN A 124 -7.26 -12.98 3.33
N PRO A 125 -6.13 -12.38 2.93
CA PRO A 125 -5.66 -12.45 1.57
C PRO A 125 -5.38 -13.89 1.15
N ALA A 126 -5.73 -14.23 -0.09
CA ALA A 126 -5.63 -15.59 -0.60
C ALA A 126 -4.18 -16.08 -0.76
N ASP A 127 -3.20 -15.17 -0.77
CA ASP A 127 -1.77 -15.45 -0.95
C ASP A 127 -1.04 -15.85 0.34
N GLY A 128 -1.71 -15.76 1.49
CA GLY A 128 -1.15 -16.14 2.79
C GLY A 128 -0.06 -15.18 3.31
N SER A 129 0.04 -13.96 2.78
CA SER A 129 0.97 -12.95 3.28
C SER A 129 0.61 -12.51 4.71
N ASP A 130 1.62 -12.35 5.57
CA ASP A 130 1.44 -11.80 6.91
C ASP A 130 1.17 -10.29 6.88
N PHE A 131 1.73 -9.61 5.87
CA PHE A 131 1.50 -8.19 5.61
C PHE A 131 1.86 -7.83 4.17
N TYR A 132 1.41 -6.65 3.73
CA TYR A 132 1.81 -6.06 2.45
C TYR A 132 2.67 -4.84 2.67
N GLN A 133 3.73 -4.70 1.88
CA GLN A 133 4.46 -3.45 1.75
C GLN A 133 3.97 -2.70 0.52
N ALA A 134 3.53 -1.46 0.70
CA ALA A 134 3.04 -0.60 -0.36
C ALA A 134 3.99 0.61 -0.53
N ARG A 135 4.51 0.80 -1.75
CA ARG A 135 5.35 1.95 -2.10
C ARG A 135 4.58 2.85 -3.05
N TRP A 136 4.33 4.08 -2.63
CA TRP A 136 3.55 5.06 -3.38
C TRP A 136 4.45 6.11 -4.01
N HIS A 137 4.25 6.35 -5.31
CA HIS A 137 4.97 7.35 -6.11
C HIS A 137 3.97 8.31 -6.76
N ASP A 138 4.36 9.57 -6.90
CA ASP A 138 3.50 10.62 -7.48
C ASP A 138 3.24 10.41 -8.99
N SER A 139 4.05 9.60 -9.68
CA SER A 139 3.91 9.27 -11.10
C SER A 139 4.80 8.11 -11.52
N LEU A 140 4.60 7.55 -12.72
CA LEU A 140 5.50 6.56 -13.34
C LEU A 140 6.92 7.14 -13.53
N ALA A 141 7.04 8.40 -13.88
CA ALA A 141 8.34 9.07 -14.03
C ALA A 141 9.06 9.20 -12.68
N ALA A 142 8.32 9.56 -11.61
CA ALA A 142 8.88 9.59 -10.25
C ALA A 142 9.33 8.20 -9.80
N LYS A 143 8.52 7.17 -10.03
CA LYS A 143 8.89 5.77 -9.77
C LYS A 143 10.16 5.38 -10.51
N GLY A 144 10.25 5.68 -11.82
CA GLY A 144 11.43 5.37 -12.63
C GLY A 144 12.70 6.02 -12.08
N ARG A 145 12.63 7.31 -11.78
CA ARG A 145 13.74 8.06 -11.16
C ARG A 145 14.14 7.45 -9.81
N ASP A 146 13.19 7.20 -8.94
CA ASP A 146 13.44 6.65 -7.61
C ASP A 146 14.09 5.27 -7.69
N ASN A 147 13.63 4.41 -8.62
CA ASN A 147 14.23 3.10 -8.88
C ASN A 147 15.66 3.20 -9.42
N ASP A 148 15.92 4.13 -10.36
CA ASP A 148 17.26 4.39 -10.86
C ASP A 148 18.23 4.79 -9.74
N LEU A 149 17.81 5.72 -8.88
CA LEU A 149 18.61 6.17 -7.74
C LEU A 149 18.84 5.03 -6.74
N TYR A 150 17.80 4.25 -6.47
CA TYR A 150 17.85 3.11 -5.56
C TYR A 150 18.85 2.05 -6.02
N VAL A 151 18.75 1.61 -7.27
CA VAL A 151 19.61 0.57 -7.81
C VAL A 151 21.06 1.03 -7.93
N ARG A 152 21.30 2.23 -8.48
CA ARG A 152 22.65 2.76 -8.72
C ARG A 152 23.44 3.03 -7.44
N ASN A 153 22.76 3.33 -6.34
CA ASN A 153 23.40 3.68 -5.08
C ASN A 153 23.45 2.53 -4.05
N GLY A 154 23.12 1.30 -4.46
CA GLY A 154 23.26 0.12 -3.61
C GLY A 154 22.05 -0.12 -2.70
N GLY A 155 20.88 0.43 -3.02
CA GLY A 155 19.65 0.24 -2.26
C GLY A 155 19.22 -1.23 -2.19
N VAL A 156 19.40 -1.99 -3.28
CA VAL A 156 19.10 -3.43 -3.33
C VAL A 156 19.94 -4.20 -2.31
N GLN A 157 21.26 -3.93 -2.26
CA GLN A 157 22.18 -4.58 -1.33
C GLN A 157 21.84 -4.21 0.12
N LEU A 158 21.48 -2.96 0.35
CA LEU A 158 21.05 -2.50 1.67
C LEU A 158 19.73 -3.18 2.08
N GLU A 159 18.74 -3.28 1.17
CA GLU A 159 17.47 -3.96 1.41
C GLU A 159 17.70 -5.42 1.84
N HIS A 160 18.50 -6.17 1.09
CA HIS A 160 18.86 -7.55 1.44
C HIS A 160 19.54 -7.64 2.82
N LYS A 161 20.52 -6.78 3.08
CA LYS A 161 21.22 -6.76 4.38
C LYS A 161 20.25 -6.52 5.54
N LEU A 162 19.32 -5.58 5.38
CA LEU A 162 18.44 -5.14 6.46
C LEU A 162 17.24 -6.07 6.67
N TYR A 163 16.62 -6.54 5.58
CA TYR A 163 15.32 -7.17 5.66
C TYR A 163 15.32 -8.69 5.45
N ASP A 164 16.24 -9.27 4.67
CA ASP A 164 16.29 -10.72 4.46
C ASP A 164 16.38 -11.56 5.75
N PRO A 165 17.02 -11.08 6.84
CA PRO A 165 17.02 -11.80 8.10
C PRO A 165 15.66 -11.83 8.82
N MET A 166 14.71 -11.00 8.42
CA MET A 166 13.47 -10.76 9.16
C MET A 166 12.21 -11.06 8.36
N MET A 167 12.26 -10.88 7.05
CA MET A 167 11.08 -11.09 6.21
C MET A 167 11.47 -11.60 4.84
N LYS A 168 10.51 -12.25 4.19
CA LYS A 168 10.59 -12.62 2.79
C LYS A 168 9.41 -12.00 2.07
N CYS A 169 9.70 -11.17 1.07
CA CYS A 169 8.67 -10.54 0.24
C CYS A 169 8.69 -11.11 -1.17
N PHE A 170 7.50 -11.21 -1.75
CA PHE A 170 7.30 -11.56 -3.15
C PHE A 170 6.80 -10.32 -3.87
N GLY A 171 7.37 -10.02 -5.02
CA GLY A 171 6.90 -8.94 -5.86
C GLY A 171 5.43 -9.14 -6.23
N GLY A 172 4.67 -8.08 -6.12
CA GLY A 172 3.27 -8.05 -6.48
C GLY A 172 3.01 -7.06 -7.63
N PRO A 173 1.74 -6.79 -7.93
CA PRO A 173 1.37 -5.88 -8.98
C PRO A 173 1.75 -4.43 -8.64
N SER A 174 2.00 -3.64 -9.68
CA SER A 174 1.92 -2.18 -9.59
C SER A 174 0.58 -1.73 -10.15
N ALA A 175 -0.04 -0.76 -9.51
CA ALA A 175 -1.29 -0.19 -9.96
C ALA A 175 -1.19 1.34 -10.09
N LEU A 176 -1.87 1.87 -11.09
CA LEU A 176 -2.15 3.30 -11.16
C LEU A 176 -3.25 3.60 -10.15
N TYR A 177 -3.09 4.64 -9.34
CA TYR A 177 -4.12 5.06 -8.41
C TYR A 177 -4.67 6.44 -8.75
N THR A 178 -5.95 6.63 -8.46
CA THR A 178 -6.65 7.91 -8.54
C THR A 178 -7.49 8.08 -7.29
N ALA A 179 -7.34 9.21 -6.62
CA ALA A 179 -8.21 9.56 -5.48
C ALA A 179 -9.64 9.82 -5.98
N VAL A 180 -10.61 9.24 -5.28
CA VAL A 180 -12.04 9.39 -5.57
C VAL A 180 -12.76 9.73 -4.28
N GLY A 181 -13.12 10.99 -4.15
CA GLY A 181 -13.74 11.48 -2.92
C GLY A 181 -12.74 11.55 -1.74
N GLY A 182 -12.93 12.52 -0.93
CA GLY A 182 -12.20 12.84 0.27
C GLY A 182 -12.61 14.25 0.66
N SER A 183 -13.04 14.48 1.89
CA SER A 183 -13.16 15.84 2.40
C SER A 183 -11.77 16.46 2.44
N GLU A 184 -11.57 17.57 1.71
CA GLU A 184 -10.45 18.47 1.95
C GLU A 184 -10.35 18.89 3.41
#